data_2e35983558fd97a79871807f56adb346
#
_entry.id   2e35983558fd97a79871807f56adb346
#
_cell.length_a   1.000
_cell.length_b   1.000
_cell.length_c   1.000
_cell.angle_alpha   90.00
_cell.angle_beta   90.00
_cell.angle_gamma   90.00
#
_symmetry.space_group_name_H-M   'P 1'
#
loop_
_entity.id
_entity.type
_entity.pdbx_description
1 polymer ?
#
loop_
_entity_poly.entity_id
_entity_poly.type
_entity_poly.pdbx_seq_one_letter_code
_entity_poly.pdbx_strand_id
1 'polypeptide(L)'
;MSTPAIIRLNKFISNSGICNRRQADDYISQGRVTVNDRIINKLGSKVSLNDQVKFDGKEVSLLKVQYIILNKPKGFHCITSNANSKTIFSLLSSLELKGIKSIDFLKENYTGLLLLSNDNEFVNKINAKKKSITQIFHIKLDQYFSQKDFNLIKDFKISDKLVIKSINYVDGGEKNELGLELFMDSIKDLEKLFSQFNYKIISCDRVLFSSLTKKDLPRGKWRNLSKQELINLYNFNSN
;
A
#
# COMPACT_ATOMS: atom_id res chain seq x y z
N MET A 1 -8.97 24.91 26.51
CA MET A 1 -7.78 24.83 25.64
C MET A 1 -7.37 23.36 25.60
N SER A 2 -7.38 22.70 24.45
CA SER A 2 -6.97 21.28 24.34
C SER A 2 -5.47 21.19 24.58
N THR A 3 -5.06 20.28 25.46
CA THR A 3 -3.63 19.97 25.69
C THR A 3 -2.99 19.58 24.36
N PRO A 4 -1.88 20.21 23.94
CA PRO A 4 -1.26 19.89 22.67
C PRO A 4 -0.83 18.39 22.64
N ALA A 5 -1.03 17.74 21.53
CA ALA A 5 -0.68 16.33 21.37
C ALA A 5 0.84 16.14 21.53
N ILE A 6 1.21 15.19 22.37
CA ILE A 6 2.62 14.85 22.67
C ILE A 6 3.00 13.60 21.89
N ILE A 7 4.12 13.64 21.21
CA ILE A 7 4.64 12.48 20.46
C ILE A 7 6.12 12.22 20.79
N ARG A 8 6.62 11.02 20.51
CA ARG A 8 8.06 10.73 20.65
C ARG A 8 8.86 11.50 19.61
N LEU A 9 10.01 12.07 19.99
CA LEU A 9 10.86 12.86 19.12
C LEU A 9 11.31 12.10 17.86
N ASN A 10 11.70 10.82 17.98
CA ASN A 10 12.05 9.99 16.83
C ASN A 10 10.86 9.80 15.87
N LYS A 11 9.62 9.71 16.40
CA LYS A 11 8.40 9.67 15.58
C LYS A 11 8.17 11.01 14.86
N PHE A 12 8.42 12.14 15.54
CA PHE A 12 8.32 13.48 14.95
C PHE A 12 9.25 13.60 13.75
N ILE A 13 10.53 13.28 13.92
CA ILE A 13 11.56 13.36 12.86
C ILE A 13 11.23 12.39 11.72
N SER A 14 10.83 11.17 12.03
CA SER A 14 10.43 10.19 11.01
C SER A 14 9.20 10.66 10.20
N ASN A 15 8.23 11.28 10.86
CA ASN A 15 7.01 11.79 10.21
C ASN A 15 7.26 13.08 9.39
N SER A 16 8.41 13.71 9.54
CA SER A 16 8.86 14.80 8.65
C SER A 16 9.47 14.27 7.34
N GLY A 17 9.63 12.95 7.20
CA GLY A 17 10.19 12.30 6.01
C GLY A 17 11.70 12.49 5.85
N ILE A 18 12.43 12.88 6.91
CA ILE A 18 13.90 13.01 6.88
C ILE A 18 14.55 11.64 6.88
N CYS A 19 14.06 10.70 7.74
CA CYS A 19 14.65 9.39 7.93
C CYS A 19 13.62 8.39 8.51
N ASN A 20 14.00 7.14 8.69
CA ASN A 20 13.20 6.19 9.46
C ASN A 20 13.40 6.37 10.98
N ARG A 21 12.55 5.73 11.82
CA ARG A 21 12.62 5.90 13.28
C ARG A 21 13.95 5.47 13.90
N ARG A 22 14.59 4.40 13.38
CA ARG A 22 15.89 3.93 13.89
C ARG A 22 16.98 4.93 13.60
N GLN A 23 17.03 5.45 12.38
CA GLN A 23 17.95 6.53 12.01
C GLN A 23 17.69 7.80 12.82
N ALA A 24 16.42 8.12 13.14
CA ALA A 24 16.10 9.24 14.01
C ALA A 24 16.66 9.06 15.42
N ASP A 25 16.60 7.85 15.99
CA ASP A 25 17.22 7.53 17.28
C ASP A 25 18.76 7.73 17.23
N ASP A 26 19.41 7.29 16.14
CA ASP A 26 20.84 7.50 15.94
C ASP A 26 21.19 9.00 15.87
N TYR A 27 20.40 9.79 15.15
CA TYR A 27 20.62 11.24 15.05
C TYR A 27 20.37 11.97 16.38
N ILE A 28 19.40 11.54 17.16
CA ILE A 28 19.14 12.07 18.51
C ILE A 28 20.33 11.76 19.41
N SER A 29 20.83 10.53 19.45
CA SER A 29 21.97 10.13 20.29
C SER A 29 23.26 10.90 19.93
N GLN A 30 23.43 11.27 18.65
CA GLN A 30 24.54 12.07 18.15
C GLN A 30 24.40 13.57 18.46
N GLY A 31 23.30 14.02 19.10
CA GLY A 31 23.06 15.43 19.41
C GLY A 31 22.75 16.31 18.21
N ARG A 32 22.35 15.74 17.06
CA ARG A 32 22.01 16.47 15.83
C ARG A 32 20.62 17.09 15.84
N VAL A 33 19.85 16.86 16.91
CA VAL A 33 18.46 17.32 17.05
C VAL A 33 18.36 18.32 18.19
N THR A 34 17.72 19.46 17.92
CA THR A 34 17.37 20.43 18.96
C THR A 34 15.85 20.58 19.05
N VAL A 35 15.37 20.83 20.27
CA VAL A 35 13.97 21.17 20.57
C VAL A 35 13.97 22.46 21.35
N ASN A 36 13.32 23.49 20.83
CA ASN A 36 13.33 24.85 21.42
C ASN A 36 14.75 25.31 21.70
N ASP A 37 15.66 25.16 20.70
CA ASP A 37 17.08 25.50 20.73
C ASP A 37 17.96 24.74 21.74
N ARG A 38 17.42 23.68 22.39
CA ARG A 38 18.19 22.82 23.30
C ARG A 38 18.51 21.50 22.62
N ILE A 39 19.75 21.06 22.67
CA ILE A 39 20.17 19.75 22.15
C ILE A 39 19.51 18.65 22.95
N ILE A 40 18.89 17.72 22.25
CA ILE A 40 18.28 16.51 22.83
C ILE A 40 19.07 15.30 22.36
N ASN A 41 19.71 14.59 23.32
CA ASN A 41 20.46 13.35 23.06
C ASN A 41 19.87 12.13 23.79
N LYS A 42 18.82 12.33 24.60
CA LYS A 42 18.16 11.25 25.35
C LYS A 42 17.15 10.54 24.47
N LEU A 43 17.33 9.24 24.25
CA LEU A 43 16.37 8.40 23.53
C LEU A 43 15.04 8.33 24.29
N GLY A 44 13.95 8.21 23.54
CA GLY A 44 12.59 8.18 24.10
C GLY A 44 12.03 9.55 24.51
N SER A 45 12.76 10.65 24.30
CA SER A 45 12.29 12.01 24.53
C SER A 45 10.98 12.27 23.78
N LYS A 46 10.12 13.07 24.39
CA LYS A 46 8.81 13.46 23.86
C LYS A 46 8.80 14.95 23.55
N VAL A 47 8.05 15.33 22.52
CA VAL A 47 7.86 16.72 22.10
C VAL A 47 6.38 17.01 21.89
N SER A 48 5.99 18.24 22.10
CA SER A 48 4.70 18.77 21.70
C SER A 48 4.70 19.02 20.19
N LEU A 49 3.54 18.98 19.55
CA LEU A 49 3.41 19.38 18.15
C LEU A 49 3.66 20.88 17.93
N ASN A 50 3.66 21.67 19.00
CA ASN A 50 3.95 23.12 18.97
C ASN A 50 5.44 23.44 19.23
N ASP A 51 6.25 22.44 19.61
CA ASP A 51 7.67 22.65 19.84
C ASP A 51 8.41 22.87 18.52
N GLN A 52 9.36 23.79 18.51
CA GLN A 52 10.27 23.99 17.39
C GLN A 52 11.33 22.89 17.40
N VAL A 53 11.28 21.99 16.44
CA VAL A 53 12.27 20.92 16.26
C VAL A 53 13.19 21.27 15.11
N LYS A 54 14.52 21.18 15.31
CA LYS A 54 15.51 21.36 14.24
C LYS A 54 16.39 20.11 14.13
N PHE A 55 16.75 19.76 12.90
CA PHE A 55 17.72 18.73 12.56
C PHE A 55 18.88 19.37 11.80
N ASP A 56 20.11 19.22 12.29
CA ASP A 56 21.30 19.89 11.78
C ASP A 56 21.08 21.43 11.60
N GLY A 57 20.43 22.05 12.57
CA GLY A 57 20.13 23.49 12.56
C GLY A 57 18.97 23.91 11.65
N LYS A 58 18.40 22.99 10.84
CA LYS A 58 17.26 23.27 9.95
C LYS A 58 15.95 22.89 10.62
N GLU A 59 14.97 23.77 10.55
CA GLU A 59 13.64 23.49 11.10
C GLU A 59 12.97 22.31 10.42
N VAL A 60 12.35 21.48 11.23
CA VAL A 60 11.67 20.24 10.82
C VAL A 60 10.18 20.39 11.03
N SER A 61 9.40 20.32 9.96
CA SER A 61 7.94 20.31 10.01
C SER A 61 7.39 18.93 9.71
N LEU A 62 6.23 18.62 10.30
CA LEU A 62 5.52 17.39 10.00
C LEU A 62 4.92 17.45 8.59
N LEU A 63 5.06 16.36 7.86
CA LEU A 63 4.39 16.22 6.57
C LEU A 63 2.86 16.11 6.79
N LYS A 64 2.10 16.72 5.90
CA LYS A 64 0.66 16.47 5.84
C LYS A 64 0.42 15.00 5.52
N VAL A 65 -0.28 14.32 6.42
CA VAL A 65 -0.62 12.90 6.20
C VAL A 65 -1.54 12.77 4.99
N GLN A 66 -1.21 11.83 4.11
CA GLN A 66 -1.96 11.56 2.88
C GLN A 66 -2.32 10.08 2.79
N TYR A 67 -3.55 9.81 2.40
CA TYR A 67 -4.09 8.47 2.16
C TYR A 67 -4.70 8.49 0.77
N ILE A 68 -4.05 7.81 -0.17
CA ILE A 68 -4.34 7.92 -1.60
C ILE A 68 -4.75 6.56 -2.14
N ILE A 69 -5.79 6.56 -2.98
CA ILE A 69 -6.13 5.44 -3.85
C ILE A 69 -5.87 5.84 -5.30
N LEU A 70 -5.12 5.02 -6.00
CA LEU A 70 -4.78 5.16 -7.41
C LEU A 70 -5.37 3.99 -8.19
N ASN A 71 -5.98 4.24 -9.34
CA ASN A 71 -6.26 3.21 -10.33
C ASN A 71 -5.05 3.09 -11.28
N LYS A 72 -4.10 2.21 -10.91
CA LYS A 72 -2.82 2.06 -11.60
C LYS A 72 -3.01 1.61 -13.04
N PRO A 73 -2.47 2.32 -14.04
CA PRO A 73 -2.44 1.87 -15.43
C PRO A 73 -1.32 0.85 -15.68
N LYS A 74 -1.37 0.16 -16.81
CA LYS A 74 -0.29 -0.68 -17.33
C LYS A 74 0.93 0.19 -17.69
N GLY A 75 2.13 -0.37 -17.58
CA GLY A 75 3.38 0.31 -17.95
C GLY A 75 3.98 1.20 -16.85
N PHE A 76 3.48 1.13 -15.61
CA PHE A 76 4.00 1.90 -14.48
C PHE A 76 4.50 0.98 -13.37
N HIS A 77 5.69 1.24 -12.87
CA HIS A 77 6.28 0.54 -11.73
C HIS A 77 5.80 1.15 -10.41
N CYS A 78 5.59 0.29 -9.39
CA CYS A 78 5.25 0.75 -8.03
C CYS A 78 6.46 1.27 -7.25
N ILE A 79 7.67 0.92 -7.69
CA ILE A 79 8.95 1.35 -7.11
C ILE A 79 9.86 1.84 -8.22
N THR A 80 10.81 2.69 -7.87
CA THR A 80 11.85 3.14 -8.82
C THR A 80 12.85 2.00 -8.99
N SER A 81 12.87 1.36 -10.17
CA SER A 81 13.81 0.29 -10.49
C SER A 81 15.00 0.79 -11.31
N ASN A 82 14.78 1.74 -12.20
CA ASN A 82 15.81 2.37 -13.06
C ASN A 82 15.47 3.84 -13.29
N ALA A 83 16.46 4.67 -13.60
CA ALA A 83 16.30 6.11 -13.82
C ALA A 83 15.27 6.47 -14.92
N ASN A 84 15.07 5.58 -15.89
CA ASN A 84 14.18 5.80 -17.06
C ASN A 84 12.81 5.10 -16.92
N SER A 85 12.52 4.40 -15.82
CA SER A 85 11.25 3.69 -15.69
C SER A 85 10.12 4.63 -15.26
N LYS A 86 8.97 4.54 -15.95
CA LYS A 86 7.75 5.24 -15.54
C LYS A 86 7.25 4.66 -14.22
N THR A 87 7.20 5.48 -13.19
CA THR A 87 6.71 5.07 -11.88
C THR A 87 5.32 5.65 -11.60
N ILE A 88 4.56 5.00 -10.72
CA ILE A 88 3.26 5.51 -10.25
C ILE A 88 3.37 6.91 -9.66
N PHE A 89 4.54 7.32 -9.17
CA PHE A 89 4.75 8.63 -8.58
C PHE A 89 4.65 9.77 -9.62
N SER A 90 4.95 9.51 -10.90
CA SER A 90 4.74 10.49 -11.96
C SER A 90 3.26 10.83 -12.20
N LEU A 91 2.34 9.92 -11.84
CA LEU A 91 0.89 10.17 -11.88
C LEU A 91 0.40 11.03 -10.71
N LEU A 92 1.20 11.19 -9.68
CA LEU A 92 0.91 11.94 -8.46
C LEU A 92 1.64 13.29 -8.40
N SER A 93 2.13 13.80 -9.52
CA SER A 93 3.00 14.99 -9.62
C SER A 93 2.41 16.28 -9.02
N SER A 94 1.09 16.33 -8.85
CA SER A 94 0.39 17.46 -8.18
C SER A 94 0.43 17.38 -6.64
N LEU A 95 1.05 16.33 -6.08
CA LEU A 95 1.16 16.13 -4.63
C LEU A 95 2.59 16.31 -4.15
N GLU A 96 2.74 16.66 -2.88
CA GLU A 96 4.01 16.51 -2.19
C GLU A 96 4.26 15.02 -1.95
N LEU A 97 5.23 14.45 -2.68
CA LEU A 97 5.51 13.01 -2.67
C LEU A 97 6.40 12.54 -1.53
N LYS A 98 6.90 13.47 -0.71
CA LYS A 98 7.82 13.15 0.38
C LYS A 98 7.21 12.12 1.34
N GLY A 99 7.90 11.01 1.51
CA GLY A 99 7.49 9.94 2.40
C GLY A 99 6.36 9.03 1.89
N ILE A 100 5.74 9.33 0.73
CA ILE A 100 4.66 8.49 0.17
C ILE A 100 5.24 7.15 -0.30
N LYS A 101 4.58 6.07 0.13
CA LYS A 101 4.92 4.69 -0.22
C LYS A 101 3.68 3.97 -0.73
N SER A 102 3.88 3.05 -1.65
CA SER A 102 2.87 2.07 -2.00
C SER A 102 2.72 1.06 -0.85
N ILE A 103 1.48 0.81 -0.43
CA ILE A 103 1.18 -0.17 0.64
C ILE A 103 1.29 -1.59 0.10
N ASP A 104 1.01 -1.75 -1.18
CA ASP A 104 1.09 -3.02 -1.88
C ASP A 104 1.83 -2.87 -3.20
N PHE A 105 2.05 -3.99 -3.88
CA PHE A 105 2.76 -4.06 -5.12
C PHE A 105 1.90 -4.69 -6.21
N LEU A 106 1.78 -3.99 -7.34
CA LEU A 106 1.30 -4.55 -8.60
C LEU A 106 2.42 -4.47 -9.62
N LYS A 107 2.64 -5.54 -10.37
CA LYS A 107 3.64 -5.55 -11.45
C LYS A 107 3.35 -4.45 -12.48
N GLU A 108 4.35 -4.12 -13.27
CA GLU A 108 4.24 -3.12 -14.33
C GLU A 108 3.04 -3.36 -15.26
N ASN A 109 2.89 -4.62 -15.69
CA ASN A 109 1.82 -5.03 -16.61
C ASN A 109 0.44 -5.21 -15.95
N TYR A 110 0.37 -5.15 -14.61
CA TYR A 110 -0.86 -5.31 -13.86
C TYR A 110 -1.47 -3.95 -13.53
N THR A 111 -2.76 -3.93 -13.39
CA THR A 111 -3.57 -2.71 -13.29
C THR A 111 -4.48 -2.75 -12.06
N GLY A 112 -5.16 -1.65 -11.79
CA GLY A 112 -6.20 -1.58 -10.78
C GLY A 112 -5.82 -0.82 -9.53
N LEU A 113 -6.58 -1.06 -8.47
CA LEU A 113 -6.49 -0.29 -7.24
C LEU A 113 -5.16 -0.49 -6.54
N LEU A 114 -4.54 0.63 -6.16
CA LEU A 114 -3.31 0.68 -5.38
C LEU A 114 -3.44 1.74 -4.30
N LEU A 115 -3.12 1.36 -3.06
CA LEU A 115 -3.10 2.25 -1.92
C LEU A 115 -1.71 2.82 -1.69
N LEU A 116 -1.66 4.13 -1.37
CA LEU A 116 -0.41 4.82 -1.02
C LEU A 116 -0.63 5.70 0.20
N SER A 117 0.40 5.84 1.02
CA SER A 117 0.39 6.74 2.17
C SER A 117 1.81 7.10 2.62
N ASN A 118 1.94 8.25 3.29
CA ASN A 118 3.13 8.61 4.07
C ASN A 118 2.95 8.33 5.59
N ASP A 119 1.80 7.80 6.00
CA ASP A 119 1.57 7.32 7.36
C ASP A 119 2.16 5.91 7.55
N ASN A 120 3.33 5.83 8.17
CA ASN A 120 3.99 4.54 8.39
C ASN A 120 3.18 3.61 9.32
N GLU A 121 2.39 4.13 10.25
CA GLU A 121 1.56 3.29 11.15
C GLU A 121 0.41 2.65 10.36
N PHE A 122 -0.25 3.43 9.52
CA PHE A 122 -1.28 2.93 8.61
C PHE A 122 -0.72 1.88 7.64
N VAL A 123 0.41 2.18 6.99
CA VAL A 123 1.09 1.25 6.07
C VAL A 123 1.39 -0.08 6.75
N ASN A 124 1.98 -0.04 7.95
CA ASN A 124 2.32 -1.25 8.71
C ASN A 124 1.08 -2.03 9.15
N LYS A 125 0.01 -1.33 9.57
CA LYS A 125 -1.25 -1.95 9.98
C LYS A 125 -1.91 -2.69 8.82
N ILE A 126 -1.99 -2.08 7.63
CA ILE A 126 -2.56 -2.71 6.45
C ILE A 126 -1.71 -3.92 6.03
N ASN A 127 -0.38 -3.77 5.98
CA ASN A 127 0.51 -4.87 5.62
C ASN A 127 0.43 -6.07 6.59
N ALA A 128 0.31 -5.82 7.89
CA ALA A 128 0.16 -6.88 8.89
C ALA A 128 -1.15 -7.68 8.72
N LYS A 129 -2.21 -7.03 8.24
CA LYS A 129 -3.54 -7.64 8.05
C LYS A 129 -3.82 -8.09 6.61
N LYS A 130 -2.88 -7.95 5.71
CA LYS A 130 -3.07 -8.13 4.26
C LYS A 130 -3.65 -9.49 3.90
N LYS A 131 -3.24 -10.53 4.60
CA LYS A 131 -3.74 -11.90 4.44
C LYS A 131 -5.23 -12.09 4.78
N SER A 132 -5.85 -11.11 5.42
CA SER A 132 -7.27 -11.13 5.79
C SER A 132 -8.07 -10.09 5.01
N ILE A 133 -7.43 -9.30 4.16
CA ILE A 133 -8.10 -8.29 3.35
C ILE A 133 -8.67 -8.94 2.09
N THR A 134 -9.99 -8.85 1.94
CA THR A 134 -10.66 -9.29 0.71
C THR A 134 -10.18 -8.48 -0.48
N GLN A 135 -9.77 -9.17 -1.53
CA GLN A 135 -9.38 -8.59 -2.80
C GLN A 135 -10.11 -9.29 -3.93
N ILE A 136 -10.54 -8.52 -4.92
CA ILE A 136 -11.12 -9.08 -6.14
C ILE A 136 -10.24 -8.69 -7.32
N PHE A 137 -9.92 -9.70 -8.12
CA PHE A 137 -9.15 -9.53 -9.34
C PHE A 137 -9.97 -10.01 -10.54
N HIS A 138 -9.88 -9.26 -11.63
CA HIS A 138 -10.19 -9.74 -12.96
C HIS A 138 -8.88 -10.13 -13.62
N ILE A 139 -8.74 -11.39 -14.01
CA ILE A 139 -7.53 -11.90 -14.68
C ILE A 139 -7.88 -12.45 -16.05
N LYS A 140 -6.93 -12.37 -16.98
CA LYS A 140 -6.97 -13.06 -18.28
C LYS A 140 -5.77 -13.98 -18.37
N LEU A 141 -6.03 -15.23 -18.70
CA LEU A 141 -5.02 -16.26 -18.89
C LEU A 141 -4.62 -16.38 -20.37
N ASP A 142 -3.49 -17.01 -20.64
CA ASP A 142 -2.96 -17.26 -21.97
C ASP A 142 -3.76 -18.28 -22.77
N GLN A 143 -4.57 -19.10 -22.11
CA GLN A 143 -5.43 -20.11 -22.72
C GLN A 143 -6.74 -20.28 -21.94
N TYR A 144 -7.71 -20.96 -22.52
CA TYR A 144 -8.99 -21.23 -21.88
C TYR A 144 -8.81 -22.05 -20.61
N PHE A 145 -9.43 -21.60 -19.54
CA PHE A 145 -9.39 -22.29 -18.24
C PHE A 145 -10.33 -23.48 -18.28
N SER A 146 -9.77 -24.69 -18.04
CA SER A 146 -10.57 -25.91 -18.15
C SER A 146 -11.55 -26.05 -16.98
N GLN A 147 -12.71 -26.69 -17.24
CA GLN A 147 -13.69 -26.97 -16.17
C GLN A 147 -13.10 -27.90 -15.10
N LYS A 148 -12.18 -28.79 -15.47
CA LYS A 148 -11.46 -29.66 -14.52
C LYS A 148 -10.62 -28.83 -13.56
N ASP A 149 -9.81 -27.93 -14.08
CA ASP A 149 -8.93 -27.09 -13.27
C ASP A 149 -9.70 -26.06 -12.45
N PHE A 150 -10.83 -25.57 -13.00
CA PHE A 150 -11.77 -24.72 -12.28
C PHE A 150 -12.31 -25.38 -11.00
N ASN A 151 -12.63 -26.68 -11.05
CA ASN A 151 -13.09 -27.41 -9.88
C ASN A 151 -11.95 -27.69 -8.90
N LEU A 152 -10.76 -28.01 -9.40
CA LEU A 152 -9.59 -28.29 -8.58
C LEU A 152 -9.10 -27.04 -7.83
N ILE A 153 -9.09 -25.87 -8.47
CA ILE A 153 -8.53 -24.64 -7.88
C ILE A 153 -9.35 -24.14 -6.68
N LYS A 154 -10.64 -24.45 -6.62
CA LYS A 154 -11.52 -24.09 -5.49
C LYS A 154 -11.05 -24.71 -4.17
N ASP A 155 -10.56 -25.94 -4.23
CA ASP A 155 -10.13 -26.71 -3.07
C ASP A 155 -8.62 -26.66 -2.86
N PHE A 156 -7.92 -25.95 -3.75
CA PHE A 156 -6.46 -25.95 -3.79
C PHE A 156 -5.87 -24.95 -2.79
N LYS A 157 -5.21 -25.49 -1.77
CA LYS A 157 -4.44 -24.69 -0.79
C LYS A 157 -2.98 -24.69 -1.16
N ILE A 158 -2.47 -23.56 -1.70
CA ILE A 158 -1.04 -23.42 -1.99
C ILE A 158 -0.26 -23.18 -0.70
N SER A 159 -0.81 -22.40 0.20
CA SER A 159 -0.20 -22.02 1.49
C SER A 159 -1.20 -21.20 2.31
N ASP A 160 -0.88 -20.96 3.57
CA ASP A 160 -1.61 -20.00 4.41
C ASP A 160 -1.54 -18.54 3.91
N LYS A 161 -0.88 -18.31 2.77
CA LYS A 161 -0.66 -16.98 2.18
C LYS A 161 -1.66 -16.61 1.09
N LEU A 162 -2.39 -17.59 0.55
CA LEU A 162 -3.40 -17.37 -0.47
C LEU A 162 -4.60 -18.29 -0.23
N VAL A 163 -5.76 -17.68 -0.05
CA VAL A 163 -7.05 -18.36 0.12
C VAL A 163 -8.01 -17.82 -0.91
N ILE A 164 -8.50 -18.71 -1.79
CA ILE A 164 -9.54 -18.38 -2.76
C ILE A 164 -10.89 -18.50 -2.06
N LYS A 165 -11.67 -17.43 -2.07
CA LYS A 165 -13.05 -17.42 -1.57
C LYS A 165 -14.04 -17.80 -2.66
N SER A 166 -13.87 -17.22 -3.83
CA SER A 166 -14.66 -17.56 -5.00
C SER A 166 -13.86 -17.38 -6.28
N ILE A 167 -14.20 -18.18 -7.29
CA ILE A 167 -13.72 -18.05 -8.64
C ILE A 167 -14.92 -18.20 -9.59
N ASN A 168 -15.02 -17.33 -10.58
CA ASN A 168 -16.09 -17.36 -11.57
C ASN A 168 -15.55 -16.98 -12.93
N TYR A 169 -16.14 -17.49 -14.00
CA TYR A 169 -15.93 -16.90 -15.32
C TYR A 169 -16.58 -15.52 -15.38
N VAL A 170 -16.00 -14.63 -16.16
CA VAL A 170 -16.57 -13.29 -16.36
C VAL A 170 -17.76 -13.38 -17.30
N ASP A 171 -18.91 -12.86 -16.88
CA ASP A 171 -20.12 -12.84 -17.70
C ASP A 171 -19.86 -12.09 -19.00
N GLY A 172 -20.19 -12.75 -20.13
CA GLY A 172 -19.94 -12.21 -21.46
C GLY A 172 -18.46 -12.18 -21.90
N GLY A 173 -17.55 -12.65 -21.04
CA GLY A 173 -16.13 -12.77 -21.35
C GLY A 173 -15.75 -14.11 -22.00
N GLU A 174 -14.48 -14.22 -22.40
CA GLU A 174 -13.91 -15.46 -22.91
C GLU A 174 -13.65 -16.44 -21.75
N LYS A 175 -13.59 -17.74 -22.04
CA LYS A 175 -13.33 -18.80 -21.02
C LYS A 175 -11.94 -18.73 -20.37
N ASN A 176 -11.09 -17.81 -20.76
CA ASN A 176 -9.81 -17.49 -20.12
C ASN A 176 -9.88 -16.24 -19.24
N GLU A 177 -11.07 -15.62 -19.10
CA GLU A 177 -11.29 -14.46 -18.23
C GLU A 177 -12.02 -14.88 -16.95
N LEU A 178 -11.37 -14.62 -15.82
CA LEU A 178 -11.81 -15.07 -14.51
C LEU A 178 -11.91 -13.91 -13.53
N GLY A 179 -12.98 -13.91 -12.74
CA GLY A 179 -13.11 -13.11 -11.54
C GLY A 179 -12.71 -13.94 -10.31
N LEU A 180 -11.79 -13.44 -9.50
CA LEU A 180 -11.34 -14.11 -8.27
C LEU A 180 -11.57 -13.23 -7.08
N GLU A 181 -12.25 -13.74 -6.07
CA GLU A 181 -12.28 -13.17 -4.72
C GLU A 181 -11.35 -13.99 -3.84
N LEU A 182 -10.40 -13.33 -3.18
CA LEU A 182 -9.38 -14.02 -2.43
C LEU A 182 -8.77 -13.16 -1.30
N PHE A 183 -8.11 -13.86 -0.39
CA PHE A 183 -7.11 -13.28 0.51
C PHE A 183 -5.71 -13.65 0.00
N MET A 184 -4.79 -12.70 -0.05
CA MET A 184 -3.40 -13.01 -0.41
C MET A 184 -2.41 -12.04 0.23
N ASP A 185 -1.19 -12.51 0.40
CA ASP A 185 -0.08 -11.71 0.89
C ASP A 185 0.63 -10.97 -0.26
N SER A 186 0.81 -11.64 -1.40
CA SER A 186 1.53 -11.10 -2.55
C SER A 186 0.90 -11.53 -3.87
N ILE A 187 0.94 -10.63 -4.86
CA ILE A 187 0.52 -10.95 -6.24
C ILE A 187 1.34 -12.13 -6.84
N LYS A 188 2.55 -12.36 -6.34
CA LYS A 188 3.37 -13.51 -6.74
C LYS A 188 2.74 -14.85 -6.35
N ASP A 189 1.93 -14.88 -5.29
CA ASP A 189 1.27 -16.10 -4.85
C ASP A 189 0.16 -16.49 -5.85
N LEU A 190 -0.53 -15.48 -6.41
CA LEU A 190 -1.52 -15.69 -7.47
C LEU A 190 -0.87 -16.24 -8.76
N GLU A 191 0.28 -15.71 -9.15
CA GLU A 191 1.03 -16.22 -10.32
C GLU A 191 1.52 -17.65 -10.12
N LYS A 192 2.02 -17.97 -8.92
CA LYS A 192 2.41 -19.33 -8.56
C LYS A 192 1.25 -20.30 -8.64
N LEU A 193 0.05 -19.87 -8.17
CA LEU A 193 -1.15 -20.67 -8.26
C LEU A 193 -1.41 -21.11 -9.71
N PHE A 194 -1.56 -20.14 -10.61
CA PHE A 194 -1.89 -20.46 -12.01
C PHE A 194 -0.77 -21.20 -12.73
N SER A 195 0.51 -20.94 -12.39
CA SER A 195 1.63 -21.68 -12.99
C SER A 195 1.65 -23.16 -12.62
N GLN A 196 1.12 -23.57 -11.45
CA GLN A 196 1.00 -24.97 -11.06
C GLN A 196 -0.03 -25.75 -11.92
N PHE A 197 -0.97 -25.02 -12.52
CA PHE A 197 -1.93 -25.55 -13.49
C PHE A 197 -1.49 -25.31 -14.95
N ASN A 198 -0.23 -24.89 -15.18
CA ASN A 198 0.32 -24.57 -16.51
C ASN A 198 -0.36 -23.39 -17.21
N TYR A 199 -0.92 -22.43 -16.47
CA TYR A 199 -1.48 -21.19 -17.02
C TYR A 199 -0.57 -20.00 -16.70
N LYS A 200 -0.54 -19.03 -17.63
CA LYS A 200 0.13 -17.74 -17.45
C LYS A 200 -0.91 -16.63 -17.38
N ILE A 201 -0.75 -15.73 -16.41
CA ILE A 201 -1.58 -14.53 -16.32
C ILE A 201 -1.07 -13.50 -17.34
N ILE A 202 -1.86 -13.21 -18.37
CA ILE A 202 -1.58 -12.19 -19.39
C ILE A 202 -1.93 -10.80 -18.87
N SER A 203 -3.08 -10.67 -18.22
CA SER A 203 -3.52 -9.43 -17.58
C SER A 203 -4.11 -9.69 -16.21
N CYS A 204 -3.94 -8.74 -15.32
CA CYS A 204 -4.45 -8.80 -13.96
C CYS A 204 -4.88 -7.39 -13.55
N ASP A 205 -6.13 -7.25 -13.17
CA ASP A 205 -6.72 -5.98 -12.76
C ASP A 205 -7.36 -6.12 -11.38
N ARG A 206 -6.83 -5.42 -10.37
CA ARG A 206 -7.42 -5.41 -9.04
C ARG A 206 -8.61 -4.46 -9.01
N VAL A 207 -9.81 -5.03 -8.94
CA VAL A 207 -11.09 -4.30 -8.97
C VAL A 207 -11.59 -3.90 -7.60
N LEU A 208 -11.21 -4.65 -6.55
CA LEU A 208 -11.58 -4.38 -5.16
C LEU A 208 -10.40 -4.63 -4.23
N PHE A 209 -10.26 -3.77 -3.22
CA PHE A 209 -9.34 -3.93 -2.09
C PHE A 209 -10.06 -3.53 -0.80
N SER A 210 -10.37 -4.50 0.06
CA SER A 210 -11.27 -4.31 1.21
C SER A 210 -12.64 -3.79 0.77
N SER A 211 -13.04 -2.61 1.19
CA SER A 211 -14.28 -1.92 0.77
C SER A 211 -14.06 -0.93 -0.38
N LEU A 212 -12.84 -0.80 -0.89
CA LEU A 212 -12.50 0.16 -1.94
C LEU A 212 -12.73 -0.43 -3.32
N THR A 213 -13.41 0.32 -4.19
CA THR A 213 -13.70 -0.07 -5.57
C THR A 213 -13.16 0.96 -6.57
N LYS A 214 -13.14 0.59 -7.85
CA LYS A 214 -12.75 1.50 -8.95
C LYS A 214 -13.86 2.45 -9.39
N LYS A 215 -15.04 2.38 -8.76
CA LYS A 215 -16.17 3.24 -9.12
C LYS A 215 -15.72 4.70 -9.09
N ASP A 216 -16.05 5.43 -10.12
CA ASP A 216 -15.73 6.86 -10.29
C ASP A 216 -14.22 7.21 -10.22
N LEU A 217 -13.34 6.20 -10.39
CA LEU A 217 -11.89 6.39 -10.44
C LEU A 217 -11.31 5.86 -11.78
N PRO A 218 -11.25 6.70 -12.83
CA PRO A 218 -10.72 6.30 -14.12
C PRO A 218 -9.27 5.80 -14.06
N ARG A 219 -8.87 5.04 -15.06
CA ARG A 219 -7.49 4.53 -15.18
C ARG A 219 -6.46 5.67 -15.19
N GLY A 220 -5.41 5.54 -14.39
CA GLY A 220 -4.37 6.57 -14.24
C GLY A 220 -4.73 7.72 -13.31
N LYS A 221 -5.97 7.77 -12.80
CA LYS A 221 -6.39 8.80 -11.85
C LYS A 221 -6.27 8.32 -10.42
N TRP A 222 -6.15 9.27 -9.52
CA TRP A 222 -6.06 9.06 -8.08
C TRP A 222 -6.98 10.03 -7.34
N ARG A 223 -7.30 9.70 -6.10
CA ARG A 223 -7.98 10.59 -5.15
C ARG A 223 -7.55 10.26 -3.73
N ASN A 224 -7.80 11.18 -2.81
CA ASN A 224 -7.69 10.89 -1.39
C ASN A 224 -8.80 9.90 -0.96
N LEU A 225 -8.51 9.11 0.07
CA LEU A 225 -9.53 8.32 0.75
C LEU A 225 -10.47 9.24 1.51
N SER A 226 -11.75 8.91 1.52
CA SER A 226 -12.74 9.56 2.38
C SER A 226 -12.53 9.17 3.84
N LYS A 227 -13.10 9.95 4.77
CA LYS A 227 -13.05 9.61 6.21
C LYS A 227 -13.67 8.24 6.49
N GLN A 228 -14.79 7.90 5.82
CA GLN A 228 -15.46 6.62 6.00
C GLN A 228 -14.61 5.45 5.49
N GLU A 229 -13.96 5.59 4.32
CA GLU A 229 -13.04 4.58 3.79
C GLU A 229 -11.87 4.33 4.74
N LEU A 230 -11.31 5.39 5.32
CA LEU A 230 -10.25 5.27 6.32
C LEU A 230 -10.73 4.54 7.57
N ILE A 231 -11.91 4.89 8.11
CA ILE A 231 -12.51 4.22 9.26
C ILE A 231 -12.69 2.73 8.96
N ASN A 232 -13.24 2.39 7.80
CA ASN A 232 -13.43 1.00 7.38
C ASN A 232 -12.11 0.23 7.30
N LEU A 233 -11.06 0.85 6.75
CA LEU A 233 -9.72 0.24 6.68
C LEU A 233 -9.03 0.12 8.05
N TYR A 234 -9.26 1.08 8.97
CA TYR A 234 -8.72 1.00 10.34
C TYR A 234 -9.44 -0.03 11.20
N ASN A 235 -10.77 -0.13 11.06
CA ASN A 235 -11.63 -1.02 11.84
C ASN A 235 -11.79 -2.40 11.21
N PHE A 236 -11.07 -2.66 10.12
CA PHE A 236 -11.07 -3.98 9.49
C PHE A 236 -10.57 -5.01 10.51
N ASN A 237 -11.53 -5.61 11.21
CA ASN A 237 -11.32 -6.78 12.05
C ASN A 237 -11.56 -8.00 11.18
N SER A 238 -10.59 -8.93 11.18
CA SER A 238 -10.78 -10.26 10.64
C SER A 238 -11.97 -10.89 11.39
N ASN A 239 -13.11 -11.02 10.73
CA ASN A 239 -14.14 -11.97 11.13
C ASN A 239 -13.68 -13.35 10.73
#